data_3b312cce07bf5fac004dd1e6cb6abbc0
#
_entry.id   3b312cce07bf5fac004dd1e6cb6abbc0
#
_cell.length_a   1.000
_cell.length_b   1.000
_cell.length_c   1.000
_cell.angle_alpha   90.00
_cell.angle_beta   90.00
_cell.angle_gamma   90.00
#
_symmetry.space_group_name_H-M   'P 1'
#
loop_
_entity.id
_entity.type
_entity.pdbx_description
1 polymer ?
#
loop_
_entity_poly.entity_id
_entity_poly.type
_entity_poly.pdbx_seq_one_letter_code
_entity_poly.pdbx_strand_id
1 'polypeptide(L)'
;MRFLFRWAFRLFLVAVVLLVALVLLKDTLVKAIVERQIESYAGLNVRIERVAMGLLSPTLTFENLKLYNTAEFGGAPLADVPELHLEYDRGAVAFRKLRFKLVRLHLSELNIVESKDGRTNIIGFVHELRQLSSPNAKSRSAFTFAGIDVLNLTLDNVRYSNLKHPAQG
;
A
#
# COMPACT_ATOMS: atom_id res chain seq x y z
N MET A 1 -3.10 34.33 39.14
CA MET A 1 -3.73 34.21 37.81
C MET A 1 -2.73 34.31 36.63
N ARG A 2 -1.79 35.27 36.60
CA ARG A 2 -0.78 35.43 35.50
C ARG A 2 0.15 34.22 35.30
N PHE A 3 0.45 33.45 36.34
CA PHE A 3 1.29 32.26 36.26
C PHE A 3 0.58 31.09 35.57
N LEU A 4 -0.68 30.79 35.92
CA LEU A 4 -1.51 29.76 35.29
C LEU A 4 -1.75 30.03 33.79
N PHE A 5 -1.97 31.31 33.44
CA PHE A 5 -2.15 31.70 32.03
C PHE A 5 -0.88 31.46 31.19
N ARG A 6 0.30 31.76 31.77
CA ARG A 6 1.58 31.48 31.08
C ARG A 6 1.82 29.98 30.84
N TRP A 7 1.47 29.16 31.82
CA TRP A 7 1.58 27.71 31.69
C TRP A 7 0.55 27.13 30.68
N ALA A 8 -0.69 27.58 30.72
CA ALA A 8 -1.71 27.22 29.79
C ALA A 8 -1.33 27.61 28.34
N PHE A 9 -0.77 28.82 28.16
CA PHE A 9 -0.30 29.26 26.84
C PHE A 9 0.88 28.42 26.33
N ARG A 10 1.83 28.04 27.19
CA ARG A 10 2.94 27.17 26.81
C ARG A 10 2.45 25.78 26.41
N LEU A 11 1.52 25.18 27.18
CA LEU A 11 0.93 23.90 26.85
C LEU A 11 0.16 23.98 25.53
N PHE A 12 -0.59 25.04 25.31
CA PHE A 12 -1.27 25.26 24.02
C PHE A 12 -0.30 25.34 22.86
N LEU A 13 0.80 26.08 23.03
CA LEU A 13 1.83 26.21 21.99
C LEU A 13 2.50 24.87 21.68
N VAL A 14 2.82 24.08 22.70
CA VAL A 14 3.34 22.72 22.54
C VAL A 14 2.33 21.83 21.84
N ALA A 15 1.06 21.88 22.19
CA ALA A 15 0.00 21.11 21.54
C ALA A 15 -0.14 21.48 20.07
N VAL A 16 -0.08 22.76 19.72
CA VAL A 16 -0.11 23.23 18.33
C VAL A 16 1.12 22.71 17.55
N VAL A 17 2.33 22.80 18.13
CA VAL A 17 3.56 22.30 17.48
C VAL A 17 3.47 20.79 17.27
N LEU A 18 2.98 20.02 18.25
CA LEU A 18 2.78 18.59 18.12
C LEU A 18 1.75 18.24 17.04
N LEU A 19 0.65 18.98 16.97
CA LEU A 19 -0.37 18.81 15.94
C LEU A 19 0.21 19.06 14.54
N VAL A 20 0.96 20.15 14.37
CA VAL A 20 1.62 20.46 13.09
C VAL A 20 2.63 19.37 12.74
N ALA A 21 3.45 18.92 13.67
CA ALA A 21 4.40 17.84 13.46
C ALA A 21 3.68 16.53 13.04
N LEU A 22 2.58 16.19 13.69
CA LEU A 22 1.79 15.02 13.36
C LEU A 22 1.21 15.10 11.94
N VAL A 23 0.71 16.28 11.54
CA VAL A 23 0.18 16.52 10.19
C VAL A 23 1.29 16.40 9.14
N LEU A 24 2.49 16.91 9.41
CA LEU A 24 3.62 16.85 8.47
C LEU A 24 4.21 15.44 8.35
N LEU A 25 4.20 14.67 9.43
CA LEU A 25 4.82 13.33 9.46
C LEU A 25 3.88 12.20 9.07
N LYS A 26 2.54 12.44 9.04
CA LYS A 26 1.54 11.39 8.77
C LYS A 26 1.82 10.58 7.52
N ASP A 27 2.16 11.25 6.42
CA ASP A 27 2.36 10.60 5.11
C ASP A 27 3.62 9.72 5.12
N THR A 28 4.69 10.19 5.76
CA THR A 28 5.93 9.41 5.94
C THR A 28 5.72 8.19 6.85
N LEU A 29 4.93 8.34 7.91
CA LEU A 29 4.61 7.24 8.82
C LEU A 29 3.76 6.18 8.12
N VAL A 30 2.72 6.59 7.37
CA VAL A 30 1.89 5.67 6.59
C VAL A 30 2.72 4.92 5.57
N LYS A 31 3.58 5.61 4.82
CA LYS A 31 4.51 5.00 3.87
C LYS A 31 5.35 3.91 4.54
N ALA A 32 6.04 4.23 5.63
CA ALA A 32 6.91 3.27 6.32
C ALA A 32 6.16 2.05 6.86
N ILE A 33 4.92 2.24 7.36
CA ILE A 33 4.07 1.15 7.84
C ILE A 33 3.65 0.26 6.67
N VAL A 34 3.21 0.84 5.57
CA VAL A 34 2.73 0.08 4.40
C VAL A 34 3.87 -0.71 3.75
N GLU A 35 5.04 -0.09 3.54
CA GLU A 35 6.22 -0.79 2.98
C GLU A 35 6.60 -2.00 3.84
N ARG A 36 6.74 -1.82 5.15
CA ARG A 36 7.06 -2.93 6.09
C ARG A 36 5.99 -4.02 6.11
N GLN A 37 4.74 -3.62 6.02
CA GLN A 37 3.62 -4.56 6.06
C GLN A 37 3.62 -5.44 4.80
N ILE A 38 3.78 -4.85 3.62
CA ILE A 38 3.82 -5.59 2.35
C ILE A 38 5.04 -6.49 2.31
N GLU A 39 6.22 -6.00 2.70
CA GLU A 39 7.44 -6.80 2.77
C GLU A 39 7.28 -8.00 3.71
N SER A 40 6.68 -7.79 4.89
CA SER A 40 6.47 -8.85 5.88
C SER A 40 5.45 -9.89 5.46
N TYR A 41 4.39 -9.50 4.73
CA TYR A 41 3.30 -10.40 4.36
C TYR A 41 3.48 -11.05 2.98
N ALA A 42 3.94 -10.30 2.00
CA ALA A 42 4.06 -10.78 0.63
C ALA A 42 5.47 -11.24 0.26
N GLY A 43 6.46 -11.03 1.14
CA GLY A 43 7.86 -11.31 0.84
C GLY A 43 8.42 -10.53 -0.36
N LEU A 44 7.68 -9.53 -0.83
CA LEU A 44 8.03 -8.69 -1.97
C LEU A 44 8.68 -7.40 -1.47
N ASN A 45 9.77 -7.01 -2.12
CA ASN A 45 10.34 -5.69 -1.88
C ASN A 45 9.44 -4.63 -2.54
N VAL A 46 9.03 -3.64 -1.76
CA VAL A 46 8.14 -2.56 -2.21
C VAL A 46 8.83 -1.22 -2.00
N ARG A 47 8.77 -0.38 -3.00
CA ARG A 47 9.21 1.01 -2.90
C ARG A 47 8.06 1.92 -3.25
N ILE A 48 7.73 2.84 -2.38
CA ILE A 48 6.73 3.88 -2.58
C ILE A 48 7.46 5.22 -2.57
N GLU A 49 7.29 6.03 -3.59
CA GLU A 49 7.92 7.34 -3.61
C GLU A 49 7.19 8.29 -2.65
N ARG A 50 5.87 8.36 -2.79
CA ARG A 50 5.05 9.28 -2.01
C ARG A 50 3.74 8.66 -1.57
N VAL A 51 3.32 9.03 -0.37
CA VAL A 51 1.99 8.74 0.16
C VAL A 51 1.32 10.04 0.53
N ALA A 52 0.07 10.22 0.12
CA ALA A 52 -0.75 11.37 0.47
C ALA A 52 -2.03 10.91 1.15
N MET A 53 -2.21 11.27 2.41
CA MET A 53 -3.42 10.97 3.17
C MET A 53 -4.25 12.23 3.34
N GLY A 54 -5.51 12.19 2.88
CA GLY A 54 -6.46 13.28 3.07
C GLY A 54 -6.82 13.47 4.55
N LEU A 55 -6.68 14.70 5.06
CA LEU A 55 -7.06 15.03 6.44
C LEU A 55 -8.56 15.17 6.61
N LEU A 56 -9.20 15.86 5.70
CA LEU A 56 -10.65 16.13 5.71
C LEU A 56 -11.42 15.13 4.83
N SER A 57 -10.84 14.70 3.73
CA SER A 57 -11.39 13.67 2.85
C SER A 57 -10.84 12.28 3.24
N PRO A 58 -11.68 11.22 3.17
CA PRO A 58 -11.25 9.85 3.46
C PRO A 58 -10.51 9.24 2.27
N THR A 59 -9.39 9.84 1.89
CA THR A 59 -8.59 9.44 0.73
C THR A 59 -7.18 9.05 1.14
N LEU A 60 -6.62 8.09 0.40
CA LEU A 60 -5.23 7.67 0.50
C LEU A 60 -4.71 7.44 -0.92
N THR A 61 -3.64 8.13 -1.28
CA THR A 61 -3.02 8.02 -2.61
C THR A 61 -1.56 7.60 -2.44
N PHE A 62 -1.17 6.59 -3.20
CA PHE A 62 0.21 6.15 -3.35
C PHE A 62 0.68 6.55 -4.74
N GLU A 63 1.82 7.25 -4.81
CA GLU A 63 2.43 7.68 -6.05
C GLU A 63 3.75 6.92 -6.28
N ASN A 64 3.96 6.46 -7.50
CA ASN A 64 5.14 5.73 -7.95
C ASN A 64 5.47 4.53 -7.04
N LEU A 65 4.50 3.64 -6.88
CA LEU A 65 4.66 2.40 -6.14
C LEU A 65 5.27 1.36 -7.09
N LYS A 66 6.43 0.80 -6.70
CA LYS A 66 7.10 -0.27 -7.43
C LYS A 66 7.16 -1.53 -6.58
N LEU A 67 6.69 -2.62 -7.16
CA LEU A 67 6.83 -3.95 -6.61
C LEU A 67 7.99 -4.64 -7.32
N TYR A 68 8.85 -5.32 -6.56
CA TYR A 68 9.99 -6.05 -7.11
C TYR A 68 9.79 -7.55 -6.94
N ASN A 69 10.22 -8.29 -7.93
CA ASN A 69 10.27 -9.75 -7.87
C ASN A 69 11.27 -10.21 -6.82
N THR A 70 11.05 -11.41 -6.29
CA THR A 70 12.05 -12.09 -5.48
C THR A 70 13.28 -12.46 -6.31
N ALA A 71 14.40 -12.78 -5.65
CA ALA A 71 15.64 -13.19 -6.33
C ALA A 71 15.44 -14.40 -7.25
N GLU A 72 14.49 -15.28 -6.95
CA GLU A 72 14.11 -16.44 -7.76
C GLU A 72 13.63 -16.03 -9.18
N PHE A 73 12.97 -14.88 -9.28
CA PHE A 73 12.48 -14.29 -10.53
C PHE A 73 13.36 -13.15 -11.02
N GLY A 74 14.65 -13.13 -10.62
CA GLY A 74 15.65 -12.19 -11.12
C GLY A 74 15.65 -10.81 -10.45
N GLY A 75 14.81 -10.55 -9.44
CA GLY A 75 14.80 -9.30 -8.67
C GLY A 75 14.38 -8.04 -9.46
N ALA A 76 14.01 -8.18 -10.75
CA ALA A 76 13.53 -7.08 -11.57
C ALA A 76 12.16 -6.56 -11.09
N PRO A 77 11.71 -5.35 -11.49
CA PRO A 77 10.38 -4.87 -11.15
C PRO A 77 9.30 -5.84 -11.61
N LEU A 78 8.37 -6.21 -10.70
CA LEU A 78 7.18 -6.99 -10.98
C LEU A 78 6.08 -6.10 -11.56
N ALA A 79 5.84 -4.97 -10.89
CA ALA A 79 4.82 -4.02 -11.30
C ALA A 79 5.27 -2.59 -11.03
N ASP A 80 4.93 -1.70 -11.95
CA ASP A 80 5.07 -0.26 -11.82
C ASP A 80 3.67 0.37 -11.76
N VAL A 81 3.38 1.03 -10.64
CA VAL A 81 2.08 1.61 -10.32
C VAL A 81 2.27 3.11 -10.11
N PRO A 82 2.13 3.94 -11.16
CA PRO A 82 2.22 5.40 -11.04
C PRO A 82 1.26 5.97 -10.02
N GLU A 83 0.02 5.43 -9.96
CA GLU A 83 -0.99 5.88 -9.02
C GLU A 83 -1.85 4.71 -8.50
N LEU A 84 -1.99 4.63 -7.19
CA LEU A 84 -3.04 3.88 -6.49
C LEU A 84 -3.80 4.85 -5.61
N HIS A 85 -5.05 5.16 -5.99
CA HIS A 85 -5.93 6.05 -5.23
C HIS A 85 -7.06 5.28 -4.58
N LEU A 86 -7.25 5.49 -3.29
CA LEU A 86 -8.25 4.83 -2.47
C LEU A 86 -9.15 5.87 -1.80
N GLU A 87 -10.48 5.70 -1.92
CA GLU A 87 -11.46 6.41 -1.10
C GLU A 87 -12.13 5.40 -0.16
N TYR A 88 -12.04 5.62 1.13
CA TYR A 88 -12.59 4.70 2.12
C TYR A 88 -13.80 5.28 2.86
N ASP A 89 -14.62 4.39 3.41
CA ASP A 89 -15.78 4.77 4.22
C ASP A 89 -15.37 4.97 5.69
N ARG A 90 -15.40 6.22 6.16
CA ARG A 90 -15.08 6.55 7.57
C ARG A 90 -16.04 5.87 8.56
N GLY A 91 -17.32 5.76 8.20
CA GLY A 91 -18.31 5.10 9.03
C GLY A 91 -17.97 3.62 9.21
N ALA A 92 -17.60 2.94 8.12
CA ALA A 92 -17.17 1.54 8.19
C ALA A 92 -15.92 1.37 9.05
N VAL A 93 -14.93 2.27 8.92
CA VAL A 93 -13.69 2.25 9.71
C VAL A 93 -13.97 2.37 11.21
N ALA A 94 -14.93 3.19 11.63
CA ALA A 94 -15.33 3.31 13.03
C ALA A 94 -15.83 1.96 13.62
N PHE A 95 -16.37 1.07 12.77
CA PHE A 95 -16.80 -0.28 13.12
C PHE A 95 -15.76 -1.36 12.77
N ARG A 96 -14.50 -1.00 12.60
CA ARG A 96 -13.39 -1.88 12.21
C ARG A 96 -13.64 -2.63 10.88
N LYS A 97 -14.34 -1.99 9.95
CA LYS A 97 -14.58 -2.52 8.60
C LYS A 97 -13.84 -1.66 7.58
N LEU A 98 -13.14 -2.31 6.65
CA LEU A 98 -12.50 -1.65 5.50
C LEU A 98 -13.43 -1.76 4.32
N ARG A 99 -14.15 -0.68 4.01
CA ARG A 99 -14.94 -0.52 2.79
C ARG A 99 -14.36 0.60 1.97
N PHE A 100 -14.08 0.33 0.71
CA PHE A 100 -13.59 1.30 -0.23
C PHE A 100 -14.73 1.72 -1.16
N LYS A 101 -14.99 3.03 -1.22
CA LYS A 101 -15.96 3.61 -2.14
C LYS A 101 -15.42 3.65 -3.57
N LEU A 102 -14.12 3.95 -3.68
CA LEU A 102 -13.40 3.96 -4.94
C LEU A 102 -12.00 3.40 -4.74
N VAL A 103 -11.60 2.51 -5.63
CA VAL A 103 -10.21 2.09 -5.84
C VAL A 103 -9.86 2.40 -7.29
N ARG A 104 -8.89 3.30 -7.51
CA ARG A 104 -8.31 3.57 -8.82
C ARG A 104 -6.88 3.07 -8.82
N LEU A 105 -6.61 2.09 -9.66
CA LEU A 105 -5.30 1.48 -9.82
C LEU A 105 -4.83 1.68 -11.25
N HIS A 106 -3.73 2.39 -11.43
CA HIS A 106 -3.04 2.53 -12.70
C HIS A 106 -1.73 1.72 -12.65
N LEU A 107 -1.64 0.68 -13.47
CA LEU A 107 -0.43 -0.09 -13.71
C LEU A 107 0.15 0.32 -15.06
N SER A 108 1.30 0.99 -15.05
CA SER A 108 2.00 1.33 -16.30
C SER A 108 2.73 0.12 -16.88
N GLU A 109 3.22 -0.77 -16.03
CA GLU A 109 3.92 -1.99 -16.46
C GLU A 109 3.68 -3.14 -15.49
N LEU A 110 3.41 -4.32 -16.05
CA LEU A 110 3.35 -5.59 -15.33
C LEU A 110 4.31 -6.58 -15.99
N ASN A 111 5.31 -7.05 -15.24
CA ASN A 111 6.32 -7.98 -15.73
C ASN A 111 6.03 -9.39 -15.24
N ILE A 112 5.62 -10.26 -16.15
CA ILE A 112 5.43 -11.67 -15.93
C ILE A 112 6.76 -12.38 -16.20
N VAL A 113 7.33 -12.98 -15.17
CA VAL A 113 8.61 -13.70 -15.28
C VAL A 113 8.37 -15.18 -15.00
N GLU A 114 8.78 -16.03 -15.93
CA GLU A 114 8.84 -17.46 -15.73
C GLU A 114 10.24 -17.87 -15.25
N SER A 115 10.29 -18.56 -14.11
CA SER A 115 11.53 -19.08 -13.53
C SER A 115 12.07 -20.27 -14.33
N LYS A 116 13.29 -20.69 -14.04
CA LYS A 116 13.89 -21.89 -14.65
C LYS A 116 13.09 -23.18 -14.42
N ASP A 117 12.30 -23.22 -13.37
CA ASP A 117 11.44 -24.36 -13.00
C ASP A 117 10.04 -24.33 -13.66
N GLY A 118 9.77 -23.30 -14.49
CA GLY A 118 8.48 -23.12 -15.17
C GLY A 118 7.38 -22.50 -14.30
N ARG A 119 7.72 -21.99 -13.12
CA ARG A 119 6.80 -21.23 -12.26
C ARG A 119 6.78 -19.77 -12.67
N THR A 120 5.64 -19.11 -12.61
CA THR A 120 5.54 -17.68 -12.86
C THR A 120 5.42 -16.89 -11.57
N ASN A 121 6.02 -15.71 -11.53
CA ASN A 121 5.99 -14.80 -10.39
C ASN A 121 4.55 -14.42 -9.98
N ILE A 122 3.62 -14.32 -10.93
CA ILE A 122 2.21 -13.97 -10.68
C ILE A 122 1.50 -15.08 -9.90
N ILE A 123 1.76 -16.35 -10.22
CA ILE A 123 1.13 -17.47 -9.51
C ILE A 123 1.56 -17.47 -8.05
N GLY A 124 2.84 -17.21 -7.76
CA GLY A 124 3.33 -17.05 -6.40
C GLY A 124 2.63 -15.90 -5.67
N PHE A 125 2.54 -14.75 -6.30
CA PHE A 125 1.87 -13.57 -5.74
C PHE A 125 0.38 -13.81 -5.46
N VAL A 126 -0.36 -14.40 -6.40
CA VAL A 126 -1.78 -14.73 -6.21
C VAL A 126 -1.98 -15.77 -5.10
N HIS A 127 -1.07 -16.73 -4.98
CA HIS A 127 -1.13 -17.73 -3.91
C HIS A 127 -0.95 -17.08 -2.53
N GLU A 128 0.01 -16.17 -2.36
CA GLU A 128 0.21 -15.39 -1.13
C GLU A 128 -1.02 -14.53 -0.81
N LEU A 129 -1.56 -13.79 -1.77
CA LEU A 129 -2.79 -13.02 -1.57
C LEU A 129 -3.96 -13.88 -1.12
N ARG A 130 -4.10 -15.09 -1.66
CA ARG A 130 -5.14 -16.04 -1.28
C ARG A 130 -4.97 -16.55 0.14
N GLN A 131 -3.74 -16.81 0.57
CA GLN A 131 -3.46 -17.19 1.96
C GLN A 131 -3.84 -16.08 2.94
N LEU A 132 -3.56 -14.81 2.60
CA LEU A 132 -3.94 -13.65 3.40
C LEU A 132 -5.46 -13.47 3.50
N SER A 133 -6.19 -13.87 2.45
CA SER A 133 -7.65 -13.78 2.38
C SER A 133 -8.37 -15.00 2.99
N SER A 134 -7.63 -16.02 3.42
CA SER A 134 -8.22 -17.23 4.00
C SER A 134 -8.87 -16.95 5.35
N PRO A 135 -10.11 -17.45 5.60
CA PRO A 135 -10.79 -17.31 6.88
C PRO A 135 -10.03 -17.92 8.08
N ASN A 136 -9.14 -18.88 7.80
CA ASN A 136 -8.29 -19.54 8.79
C ASN A 136 -6.93 -18.83 9.00
N ALA A 137 -6.57 -17.84 8.19
CA ALA A 137 -5.48 -16.97 8.54
C ALA A 137 -5.84 -16.35 9.89
N LYS A 138 -5.06 -16.64 10.94
CA LYS A 138 -5.15 -15.93 12.23
C LYS A 138 -4.91 -14.47 11.93
N SER A 139 -5.95 -13.80 11.42
CA SER A 139 -5.91 -12.42 11.02
C SER A 139 -5.59 -11.59 12.24
N ARG A 140 -4.35 -11.17 12.36
CA ARG A 140 -3.93 -10.11 13.27
C ARG A 140 -4.46 -8.75 12.79
N SER A 141 -5.23 -8.74 11.69
CA SER A 141 -5.85 -7.52 11.21
C SER A 141 -6.91 -7.05 12.19
N ALA A 142 -6.72 -5.84 12.68
CA ALA A 142 -7.72 -5.16 13.51
C ALA A 142 -9.01 -4.83 12.74
N PHE A 143 -9.02 -5.03 11.42
CA PHE A 143 -10.09 -4.67 10.50
C PHE A 143 -10.54 -5.85 9.66
N THR A 144 -11.86 -5.89 9.37
CA THR A 144 -12.47 -6.86 8.44
C THR A 144 -12.72 -6.16 7.09
N PHE A 145 -12.31 -6.78 5.99
CA PHE A 145 -12.61 -6.27 4.65
C PHE A 145 -14.11 -6.40 4.36
N ALA A 146 -14.74 -5.28 3.95
CA ALA A 146 -16.19 -5.17 3.71
C ALA A 146 -16.56 -4.95 2.23
N GLY A 147 -15.57 -4.74 1.35
CA GLY A 147 -15.77 -4.66 -0.09
C GLY A 147 -15.25 -3.37 -0.73
N ILE A 148 -15.41 -3.31 -2.06
CA ILE A 148 -15.09 -2.19 -2.93
C ILE A 148 -16.34 -1.87 -3.74
N ASP A 149 -16.80 -0.62 -3.71
CA ASP A 149 -18.00 -0.21 -4.44
C ASP A 149 -17.68 0.05 -5.93
N VAL A 150 -16.55 0.72 -6.21
CA VAL A 150 -16.07 1.03 -7.56
C VAL A 150 -14.59 0.69 -7.69
N LEU A 151 -14.24 -0.10 -8.69
CA LEU A 151 -12.86 -0.42 -9.07
C LEU A 151 -12.57 0.08 -10.48
N ASN A 152 -11.65 1.05 -10.60
CA ASN A 152 -11.10 1.53 -11.86
C ASN A 152 -9.70 0.98 -12.03
N LEU A 153 -9.51 0.09 -12.98
CA LEU A 153 -8.22 -0.53 -13.30
C LEU A 153 -7.77 -0.09 -14.69
N THR A 154 -6.58 0.48 -14.76
CA THR A 154 -5.86 0.78 -16.02
C THR A 154 -4.57 -0.02 -16.05
N LEU A 155 -4.31 -0.71 -17.16
CA LEU A 155 -3.10 -1.48 -17.40
C LEU A 155 -2.56 -1.12 -18.78
N ASP A 156 -1.38 -0.50 -18.83
CA ASP A 156 -0.80 0.00 -20.08
C ASP A 156 0.00 -1.09 -20.79
N ASN A 157 0.95 -1.72 -20.09
CA ASN A 157 1.86 -2.68 -20.68
C ASN A 157 1.99 -3.96 -19.86
N VAL A 158 2.02 -5.10 -20.54
CA VAL A 158 2.38 -6.39 -19.97
C VAL A 158 3.58 -6.93 -20.70
N ARG A 159 4.64 -7.24 -19.96
CA ARG A 159 5.84 -7.91 -20.50
C ARG A 159 5.92 -9.32 -19.96
N TYR A 160 6.29 -10.24 -20.83
CA TYR A 160 6.59 -11.61 -20.44
C TYR A 160 8.05 -11.92 -20.71
N SER A 161 8.72 -12.54 -19.76
CA SER A 161 10.10 -13.01 -19.92
C SER A 161 10.28 -14.40 -19.35
N ASN A 162 11.12 -15.21 -20.00
CA ASN A 162 11.44 -16.56 -19.54
C ASN A 162 12.93 -16.64 -19.22
N LEU A 163 13.25 -17.01 -17.97
CA LEU A 163 14.64 -17.10 -17.50
C LEU A 163 15.40 -18.32 -18.07
N LYS A 164 14.70 -19.29 -18.68
CA LYS A 164 15.37 -20.39 -19.42
C LYS A 164 15.85 -19.95 -20.80
N HIS A 165 15.09 -19.04 -21.45
CA HIS A 165 15.34 -18.57 -22.81
C HIS A 165 15.27 -17.04 -22.87
N PRO A 166 16.27 -16.33 -22.33
CA PRO A 166 16.23 -14.87 -22.19
C PRO A 166 16.15 -14.08 -23.51
N ALA A 167 16.33 -14.75 -24.65
CA ALA A 167 16.32 -14.14 -25.98
C ALA A 167 14.94 -14.14 -26.69
N GLN A 168 13.87 -14.63 -26.03
CA GLN A 168 12.53 -14.76 -26.62
C GLN A 168 11.47 -13.89 -25.92
N GLY A 169 11.88 -12.88 -25.15
CA GLY A 169 11.00 -11.94 -24.48
C GLY A 169 10.96 -10.59 -25.18
#